data_66ddffce96decf3a6cf53368bbc84917
#
_entry.id   66ddffce96decf3a6cf53368bbc84917
#
_cell.length_a   1.000
_cell.length_b   1.000
_cell.length_c   1.000
_cell.angle_alpha   90.00
_cell.angle_beta   90.00
_cell.angle_gamma   90.00
#
_symmetry.space_group_name_H-M   'P 1'
#
loop_
_entity.id
_entity.type
_entity.pdbx_description
1 polymer ?
#
loop_
_entity_poly.entity_id
_entity_poly.type
_entity_poly.pdbx_seq_one_letter_code
_entity_poly.pdbx_strand_id
1 'polypeptide(L)'
;MIRHTRNVLMLVLGIAVAVSLIAVVLYESDTLPVGVLSGRGGSDEFVLTMLIELLTLCVIPLALRLFRFKTIAARITSTAELLRWGMVRMLMLCLPMVANTLLYYIYMNVAFGYMAIILLLSLCFVLPTMARCEAEMNAGSLMAEHQQDSAESEKQ
;
A
#
# COMPACT_ATOMS: atom_id res chain seq x y z
N MET A 1 8.82 -7.91 20.57
CA MET A 1 8.35 -8.42 19.26
C MET A 1 7.72 -7.32 18.39
N ILE A 2 6.79 -6.50 18.88
CA ILE A 2 6.12 -5.39 18.12
C ILE A 2 7.12 -4.40 17.51
N ARG A 3 8.20 -4.07 18.21
CA ARG A 3 9.27 -3.18 17.69
C ARG A 3 9.94 -3.72 16.43
N HIS A 4 10.12 -5.03 16.37
CA HIS A 4 10.69 -5.68 15.19
C HIS A 4 9.74 -5.56 13.98
N THR A 5 8.46 -5.85 14.20
CA THR A 5 7.39 -5.71 13.18
C THR A 5 7.36 -4.30 12.61
N ARG A 6 7.33 -3.28 13.46
CA ARG A 6 7.40 -1.88 13.05
C ARG A 6 8.64 -1.56 12.22
N ASN A 7 9.82 -2.02 12.69
CA ASN A 7 11.08 -1.74 12.00
C ASN A 7 11.12 -2.35 10.60
N VAL A 8 10.61 -3.57 10.44
CA VAL A 8 10.50 -4.22 9.13
C VAL A 8 9.54 -3.46 8.21
N LEU A 9 8.39 -3.04 8.72
CA LEU A 9 7.42 -2.26 7.94
C LEU A 9 7.98 -0.89 7.53
N MET A 10 8.68 -0.20 8.44
CA MET A 10 9.35 1.07 8.15
C MET A 10 10.48 0.89 7.13
N LEU A 11 11.20 -0.23 7.19
CA LEU A 11 12.26 -0.54 6.23
C LEU A 11 11.68 -0.78 4.83
N VAL A 12 10.61 -1.54 4.71
CA VAL A 12 9.91 -1.77 3.42
C VAL A 12 9.41 -0.45 2.83
N LEU A 13 8.80 0.40 3.65
CA LEU A 13 8.37 1.73 3.24
C LEU A 13 9.55 2.59 2.78
N GLY A 14 10.63 2.62 3.56
CA GLY A 14 11.85 3.38 3.24
C GLY A 14 12.48 2.92 1.92
N ILE A 15 12.53 1.61 1.67
CA ILE A 15 13.04 1.05 0.41
C ILE A 15 12.13 1.49 -0.76
N ALA A 16 10.82 1.40 -0.63
CA ALA A 16 9.90 1.76 -1.70
C ALA A 16 10.01 3.25 -2.06
N VAL A 17 10.07 4.13 -1.06
CA VAL A 17 10.27 5.57 -1.27
C VAL A 17 11.65 5.85 -1.88
N ALA A 18 12.70 5.19 -1.41
CA ALA A 18 14.04 5.34 -1.94
C ALA A 18 14.13 4.90 -3.41
N VAL A 19 13.52 3.77 -3.76
CA VAL A 19 13.45 3.29 -5.17
C VAL A 19 12.71 4.31 -6.05
N SER A 20 11.60 4.86 -5.57
CA SER A 20 10.85 5.88 -6.29
C SER A 20 11.69 7.15 -6.50
N LEU A 21 12.39 7.62 -5.47
CA LEU A 21 13.27 8.79 -5.56
C LEU A 21 14.47 8.55 -6.47
N ILE A 22 15.08 7.37 -6.40
CA ILE A 22 16.18 6.99 -7.30
C ILE A 22 15.70 7.01 -8.76
N ALA A 23 14.53 6.46 -9.04
CA ALA A 23 13.93 6.49 -10.36
C ALA A 23 13.74 7.95 -10.85
N VAL A 24 13.19 8.82 -10.00
CA VAL A 24 13.05 10.26 -10.33
C VAL A 24 14.41 10.88 -10.69
N VAL A 25 15.41 10.68 -9.85
CA VAL A 25 16.76 11.25 -10.07
C VAL A 25 17.39 10.72 -11.35
N LEU A 26 17.25 9.43 -11.66
CA LEU A 26 17.80 8.82 -12.88
C LEU A 26 17.14 9.39 -14.16
N TYR A 27 15.83 9.65 -14.12
CA TYR A 27 15.13 10.26 -15.25
C TYR A 27 15.42 11.75 -15.38
N GLU A 28 15.48 12.50 -14.27
CA GLU A 28 15.81 13.93 -14.27
C GLU A 28 17.28 14.20 -14.66
N SER A 29 18.19 13.24 -14.45
CA SER A 29 19.61 13.36 -14.84
C SER A 29 19.89 12.98 -16.30
N ASP A 30 18.85 12.82 -17.13
CA ASP A 30 18.95 12.38 -18.54
C ASP A 30 19.69 11.05 -18.76
N THR A 31 19.84 10.27 -17.69
CA THR A 31 20.51 8.96 -17.77
C THR A 31 19.61 7.90 -18.42
N LEU A 32 18.29 8.06 -18.28
CA LEU A 32 17.29 7.19 -18.89
C LEU A 32 16.44 7.97 -19.91
N PRO A 33 16.10 7.34 -21.05
CA PRO A 33 15.27 7.99 -22.05
C PRO A 33 13.85 8.23 -21.52
N VAL A 34 13.42 9.47 -21.51
CA VAL A 34 12.09 9.91 -21.10
C VAL A 34 11.14 9.84 -22.30
N GLY A 35 9.88 9.49 -22.07
CA GLY A 35 8.86 9.54 -23.11
C GLY A 35 9.00 8.47 -24.18
N VAL A 36 9.60 7.32 -23.91
CA VAL A 36 9.84 6.23 -24.87
C VAL A 36 8.55 5.76 -25.56
N LEU A 37 7.42 5.81 -24.84
CA LEU A 37 6.09 5.48 -25.35
C LEU A 37 5.20 6.72 -25.57
N SER A 38 5.70 7.91 -25.28
CA SER A 38 5.01 9.16 -25.51
C SER A 38 4.80 9.35 -27.03
N GLY A 39 3.57 9.64 -27.42
CA GLY A 39 3.24 9.88 -28.83
C GLY A 39 2.91 8.65 -29.68
N ARG A 40 2.99 7.43 -29.15
CA ARG A 40 2.35 6.26 -29.75
C ARG A 40 0.84 6.25 -29.52
N GLY A 41 0.29 7.39 -29.05
CA GLY A 41 -1.07 7.67 -28.65
C GLY A 41 -2.14 6.96 -29.47
N GLY A 42 -2.46 5.77 -29.06
CA GLY A 42 -3.59 4.98 -29.52
C GLY A 42 -4.59 4.82 -28.37
N SER A 43 -5.70 4.19 -28.66
CA SER A 43 -6.68 3.78 -27.66
C SER A 43 -6.08 3.01 -26.48
N ASP A 44 -4.93 2.36 -26.71
CA ASP A 44 -4.24 1.52 -25.73
C ASP A 44 -3.64 2.31 -24.57
N GLU A 45 -3.03 3.49 -24.87
CA GLU A 45 -2.50 4.39 -23.83
C GLU A 45 -3.63 4.92 -22.94
N PHE A 46 -4.75 5.32 -23.55
CA PHE A 46 -5.92 5.82 -22.83
C PHE A 46 -6.51 4.73 -21.93
N VAL A 47 -6.69 3.52 -22.46
CA VAL A 47 -7.21 2.38 -21.69
C VAL A 47 -6.29 2.01 -20.53
N LEU A 48 -4.98 1.98 -20.77
CA LEU A 48 -3.99 1.70 -19.72
C LEU A 48 -4.03 2.75 -18.61
N THR A 49 -4.07 4.03 -18.98
CA THR A 49 -4.17 5.15 -18.02
C THR A 49 -5.43 5.02 -17.18
N MET A 50 -6.59 4.82 -17.81
CA MET A 50 -7.85 4.63 -17.11
C MET A 50 -7.84 3.42 -16.16
N LEU A 51 -7.28 2.29 -16.59
CA LEU A 51 -7.18 1.10 -15.75
C LEU A 51 -6.31 1.34 -14.52
N ILE A 52 -5.17 1.97 -14.68
CA ILE A 52 -4.24 2.23 -13.58
C ILE A 52 -4.79 3.29 -12.64
N GLU A 53 -5.45 4.33 -13.14
CA GLU A 53 -6.17 5.32 -12.32
C GLU A 53 -7.25 4.65 -11.48
N LEU A 54 -8.11 3.87 -12.11
CA LEU A 54 -9.19 3.16 -11.43
C LEU A 54 -8.64 2.19 -10.38
N LEU A 55 -7.61 1.42 -10.73
CA LEU A 55 -6.93 0.50 -9.82
C LEU A 55 -6.37 1.26 -8.60
N THR A 56 -5.67 2.37 -8.83
CA THR A 56 -5.09 3.20 -7.77
C THR A 56 -6.17 3.75 -6.84
N LEU A 57 -7.26 4.27 -7.39
CA LEU A 57 -8.40 4.78 -6.61
C LEU A 57 -9.09 3.69 -5.79
N CYS A 58 -9.16 2.45 -6.30
CA CYS A 58 -9.72 1.32 -5.55
C CYS A 58 -8.76 0.80 -4.47
N VAL A 59 -7.46 0.78 -4.74
CA VAL A 59 -6.44 0.25 -3.81
C VAL A 59 -6.31 1.13 -2.57
N ILE A 60 -6.40 2.45 -2.70
CA ILE A 60 -6.28 3.38 -1.56
C ILE A 60 -7.30 3.07 -0.45
N PRO A 61 -8.63 3.10 -0.69
CA PRO A 61 -9.60 2.82 0.36
C PRO A 61 -9.55 1.37 0.82
N LEU A 62 -9.20 0.43 -0.06
CA LEU A 62 -9.03 -0.97 0.30
C LEU A 62 -7.87 -1.15 1.29
N ALA A 63 -6.72 -0.57 1.03
CA ALA A 63 -5.56 -0.63 1.91
C ALA A 63 -5.80 0.07 3.26
N LEU A 64 -6.53 1.20 3.26
CA LEU A 64 -6.88 1.91 4.49
C LEU A 64 -7.88 1.13 5.35
N ARG A 65 -8.79 0.38 4.72
CA ARG A 65 -9.82 -0.40 5.42
C ARG A 65 -9.43 -1.86 5.67
N LEU A 66 -8.27 -2.31 5.23
CA LEU A 66 -7.86 -3.72 5.31
C LEU A 66 -8.04 -4.30 6.72
N PHE A 67 -7.60 -3.59 7.76
CA PHE A 67 -7.74 -4.04 9.15
C PHE A 67 -9.13 -3.82 9.77
N ARG A 68 -10.04 -3.15 9.06
CA ARG A 68 -11.42 -2.99 9.48
C ARG A 68 -12.30 -4.17 9.09
N PHE A 69 -11.82 -5.06 8.21
CA PHE A 69 -12.53 -6.30 7.91
C PHE A 69 -12.47 -7.24 9.11
N LYS A 70 -13.64 -7.61 9.63
CA LYS A 70 -13.77 -8.49 10.82
C LYS A 70 -12.97 -9.78 10.70
N THR A 71 -12.94 -10.38 9.50
CA THR A 71 -12.22 -11.63 9.21
C THR A 71 -10.71 -11.47 9.34
N ILE A 72 -10.16 -10.32 8.99
CA ILE A 72 -8.72 -10.04 9.06
C ILE A 72 -8.36 -9.59 10.48
N ALA A 73 -9.18 -8.73 11.09
CA ALA A 73 -8.99 -8.27 12.47
C ALA A 73 -8.99 -9.43 13.46
N ALA A 74 -9.88 -10.41 13.30
CA ALA A 74 -9.95 -11.61 14.15
C ALA A 74 -8.74 -12.56 13.99
N ARG A 75 -8.00 -12.47 12.87
CA ARG A 75 -6.77 -13.25 12.64
C ARG A 75 -5.50 -12.60 13.18
N ILE A 76 -5.55 -11.31 13.54
CA ILE A 76 -4.40 -10.57 14.08
C ILE A 76 -4.28 -10.83 15.60
N THR A 77 -4.13 -12.07 15.98
CA THR A 77 -3.89 -12.46 17.39
C THR A 77 -2.41 -12.61 17.73
N SER A 78 -1.56 -12.66 16.71
CA SER A 78 -0.11 -12.86 16.84
C SER A 78 0.67 -11.72 16.17
N THR A 79 1.83 -11.39 16.73
CA THR A 79 2.76 -10.41 16.15
C THR A 79 3.22 -10.79 14.73
N ALA A 80 3.29 -12.09 14.43
CA ALA A 80 3.66 -12.59 13.11
C ALA A 80 2.55 -12.33 12.08
N GLU A 81 1.30 -12.46 12.47
CA GLU A 81 0.15 -12.17 11.61
C GLU A 81 -0.01 -10.67 11.39
N LEU A 82 0.19 -9.86 12.43
CA LEU A 82 0.26 -8.41 12.29
C LEU A 82 1.32 -7.97 11.27
N LEU A 83 2.51 -8.57 11.33
CA LEU A 83 3.58 -8.32 10.36
C LEU A 83 3.14 -8.70 8.95
N ARG A 84 2.54 -9.88 8.78
CA ARG A 84 2.13 -10.41 7.47
C ARG A 84 1.06 -9.52 6.82
N TRP A 85 0.01 -9.18 7.55
CA TRP A 85 -1.07 -8.32 7.05
C TRP A 85 -0.63 -6.86 6.89
N GLY A 86 0.21 -6.37 7.80
CA GLY A 86 0.84 -5.04 7.67
C GLY A 86 1.72 -4.94 6.42
N MET A 87 2.47 -5.99 6.09
CA MET A 87 3.30 -6.04 4.89
C MET A 87 2.45 -6.05 3.61
N VAL A 88 1.37 -6.83 3.58
CA VAL A 88 0.42 -6.84 2.45
C VAL A 88 -0.14 -5.44 2.22
N ARG A 89 -0.57 -4.74 3.27
CA ARG A 89 -1.10 -3.37 3.17
C ARG A 89 -0.06 -2.39 2.64
N MET A 90 1.18 -2.48 3.12
CA MET A 90 2.28 -1.63 2.65
C MET A 90 2.60 -1.89 1.18
N LEU A 91 2.69 -3.16 0.78
CA LEU A 91 2.94 -3.54 -0.61
C LEU A 91 1.82 -3.09 -1.55
N MET A 92 0.56 -3.19 -1.13
CA MET A 92 -0.58 -2.70 -1.92
C MET A 92 -0.51 -1.21 -2.24
N LEU A 93 0.12 -0.40 -1.40
CA LEU A 93 0.30 1.04 -1.63
C LEU A 93 1.64 1.35 -2.32
N CYS A 94 2.71 0.67 -1.93
CA CYS A 94 4.05 0.91 -2.48
C CYS A 94 4.16 0.47 -3.94
N LEU A 95 3.57 -0.66 -4.31
CA LEU A 95 3.60 -1.20 -5.68
C LEU A 95 3.01 -0.21 -6.71
N PRO A 96 1.75 0.25 -6.56
CA PRO A 96 1.20 1.21 -7.50
C PRO A 96 1.89 2.58 -7.43
N MET A 97 2.45 2.99 -6.28
CA MET A 97 3.23 4.22 -6.16
C MET A 97 4.47 4.19 -7.06
N VAL A 98 5.27 3.13 -6.98
CA VAL A 98 6.46 2.97 -7.83
C VAL A 98 6.05 2.83 -9.29
N ALA A 99 5.02 2.04 -9.60
CA ALA A 99 4.51 1.86 -10.96
C ALA A 99 4.05 3.19 -11.58
N ASN A 100 3.25 3.99 -10.87
CA ASN A 100 2.81 5.29 -11.34
C ASN A 100 3.99 6.27 -11.56
N THR A 101 5.00 6.24 -10.69
CA THR A 101 6.21 7.05 -10.85
C THR A 101 6.97 6.68 -12.13
N LEU A 102 7.14 5.40 -12.43
CA LEU A 102 7.80 4.93 -13.64
C LEU A 102 6.98 5.25 -14.90
N LEU A 103 5.67 5.02 -14.86
CA LEU A 103 4.76 5.29 -15.98
C LEU A 103 4.69 6.77 -16.32
N TYR A 104 4.81 7.66 -15.32
CA TYR A 104 4.90 9.09 -15.54
C TYR A 104 6.04 9.43 -16.52
N TYR A 105 7.23 8.90 -16.27
CA TYR A 105 8.39 9.17 -17.13
C TYR A 105 8.34 8.44 -18.49
N ILE A 106 7.76 7.24 -18.53
CA ILE A 106 7.66 6.44 -19.77
C ILE A 106 6.66 7.06 -20.76
N TYR A 107 5.50 7.47 -20.25
CA TYR A 107 4.41 8.04 -21.07
C TYR A 107 4.37 9.56 -21.08
N MET A 108 5.11 10.23 -20.19
CA MET A 108 5.05 11.70 -19.99
C MET A 108 3.63 12.19 -19.68
N ASN A 109 2.81 11.34 -19.09
CA ASN A 109 1.43 11.66 -18.78
C ASN A 109 1.30 12.10 -17.31
N VAL A 110 0.83 13.33 -17.14
CA VAL A 110 0.73 14.01 -15.83
C VAL A 110 -0.21 13.30 -14.85
N ALA A 111 -1.18 12.53 -15.36
CA ALA A 111 -2.12 11.75 -14.53
C ALA A 111 -1.37 10.77 -13.62
N PHE A 112 -0.38 10.05 -14.14
CA PHE A 112 0.42 9.11 -13.32
C PHE A 112 1.21 9.81 -12.22
N GLY A 113 1.72 11.03 -12.48
CA GLY A 113 2.41 11.84 -11.48
C GLY A 113 1.50 12.22 -10.31
N TYR A 114 0.30 12.69 -10.60
CA TYR A 114 -0.69 13.01 -9.57
C TYR A 114 -1.07 11.78 -8.74
N MET A 115 -1.28 10.62 -9.39
CA MET A 115 -1.59 9.38 -8.70
C MET A 115 -0.44 8.91 -7.80
N ALA A 116 0.79 9.06 -8.22
CA ALA A 116 1.96 8.75 -7.39
C ALA A 116 2.02 9.64 -6.12
N ILE A 117 1.72 10.93 -6.23
CA ILE A 117 1.67 11.87 -5.09
C ILE A 117 0.53 11.50 -4.14
N ILE A 118 -0.66 11.19 -4.64
CA ILE A 118 -1.80 10.78 -3.82
C ILE A 118 -1.48 9.49 -3.07
N LEU A 119 -0.83 8.53 -3.70
CA LEU A 119 -0.37 7.30 -3.06
C LEU A 119 0.68 7.56 -1.99
N LEU A 120 1.63 8.46 -2.24
CA LEU A 120 2.63 8.86 -1.25
C LEU A 120 1.98 9.49 -0.02
N LEU A 121 1.01 10.39 -0.21
CA LEU A 121 0.24 10.98 0.90
C LEU A 121 -0.57 9.91 1.65
N SER A 122 -1.22 9.01 0.94
CA SER A 122 -1.94 7.88 1.54
C SER A 122 -1.01 6.99 2.36
N LEU A 123 0.22 6.80 1.89
CA LEU A 123 1.25 6.03 2.58
C LEU A 123 1.65 6.70 3.91
N CYS A 124 1.73 8.04 3.96
CA CYS A 124 1.96 8.80 5.19
C CYS A 124 0.87 8.56 6.23
N PHE A 125 -0.39 8.42 5.82
CA PHE A 125 -1.50 8.08 6.73
C PHE A 125 -1.44 6.64 7.25
N VAL A 126 -0.77 5.76 6.53
CA VAL A 126 -0.63 4.33 6.86
C VAL A 126 0.65 4.03 7.65
N LEU A 127 1.44 5.04 7.98
CA LEU A 127 2.70 4.87 8.73
C LEU A 127 2.53 3.95 9.95
N PRO A 128 3.37 2.91 10.09
CA PRO A 128 3.32 1.96 11.21
C PRO A 128 3.93 2.59 12.47
N THR A 129 3.14 3.40 13.19
CA THR A 129 3.54 3.90 14.50
C THR A 129 3.34 2.81 15.57
N MET A 130 4.10 2.89 16.70
CA MET A 130 3.96 1.92 17.81
C MET A 130 2.53 1.87 18.34
N ALA A 131 1.95 3.02 18.62
CA ALA A 131 0.58 3.13 19.12
C ALA A 131 -0.45 2.48 18.18
N ARG A 132 -0.22 2.57 16.87
CA ARG A 132 -1.11 1.98 15.87
C ARG A 132 -0.96 0.46 15.79
N CYS A 133 0.28 -0.05 15.84
CA CYS A 133 0.52 -1.50 15.87
C CYS A 133 -0.06 -2.13 17.15
N GLU A 134 0.05 -1.47 18.30
CA GLU A 134 -0.53 -1.92 19.57
C GLU A 134 -2.05 -1.87 19.54
N ALA A 135 -2.64 -0.80 19.00
CA ALA A 135 -4.09 -0.66 18.88
C ALA A 135 -4.69 -1.70 17.93
N GLU A 136 -4.03 -1.97 16.80
CA GLU A 136 -4.47 -2.99 15.83
C GLU A 136 -4.38 -4.41 16.42
N MET A 137 -3.36 -4.69 17.23
CA MET A 137 -3.21 -5.99 17.90
C MET A 137 -4.23 -6.19 19.03
N ASN A 138 -4.48 -5.15 19.82
CA ASN A 138 -5.50 -5.19 20.90
C ASN A 138 -6.91 -5.32 20.34
N ALA A 139 -7.22 -4.63 19.24
CA ALA A 139 -8.50 -4.76 18.56
C ALA A 139 -8.69 -6.17 17.96
N GLY A 140 -7.62 -6.78 17.47
CA GLY A 140 -7.63 -8.16 16.97
C GLY A 140 -7.91 -9.18 18.05
N SER A 141 -7.27 -9.07 19.21
CA SER A 141 -7.48 -9.99 20.35
C SER A 141 -8.91 -9.90 20.91
N LEU A 142 -9.45 -8.70 21.07
CA LEU A 142 -10.82 -8.49 21.53
C LEU A 142 -11.87 -9.07 20.57
N MET A 143 -11.64 -8.96 19.25
CA MET A 143 -12.53 -9.55 18.26
C MET A 143 -12.45 -11.08 18.22
N ALA A 144 -11.28 -11.65 18.47
CA ALA A 144 -11.09 -13.09 18.55
C ALA A 144 -11.81 -13.67 19.78
N GLU A 145 -11.72 -13.02 20.95
CA GLU A 145 -12.46 -13.40 22.16
C GLU A 145 -13.97 -13.37 21.93
N HIS A 146 -14.50 -12.30 21.35
CA HIS A 146 -15.93 -12.21 21.03
C HIS A 146 -16.44 -13.27 20.06
N GLN A 147 -15.60 -13.73 19.12
CA GLN A 147 -15.97 -14.81 18.21
C GLN A 147 -15.97 -16.18 18.90
N GLN A 148 -15.07 -16.42 19.85
CA GLN A 148 -15.07 -17.64 20.67
C GLN A 148 -16.31 -17.73 21.56
N ASP A 149 -16.63 -16.66 22.27
CA ASP A 149 -17.83 -16.60 23.14
C ASP A 149 -19.13 -16.81 22.36
N SER A 150 -19.21 -16.23 21.14
CA SER A 150 -20.38 -16.41 20.27
C SER A 150 -20.51 -17.84 19.74
N ALA A 151 -19.40 -18.48 19.40
CA ALA A 151 -19.39 -19.86 18.91
C ALA A 151 -19.67 -20.89 20.04
N GLU A 152 -19.35 -20.56 21.27
CA GLU A 152 -19.61 -21.40 22.42
C GLU A 152 -21.07 -21.28 22.90
N SER A 153 -21.66 -20.10 22.76
CA SER A 153 -23.08 -19.83 23.02
C SER A 153 -24.03 -20.49 22.01
N GLU A 154 -23.58 -20.73 20.79
CA GLU A 154 -24.38 -21.36 19.71
C GLU A 154 -24.35 -22.89 19.80
N LYS A 155 -23.49 -23.47 20.66
CA LYS A 155 -23.36 -24.91 20.90
C LYS A 155 -24.09 -25.40 22.15
N GLN A 156 -24.71 -24.52 22.93
CA GLN A 156 -25.55 -24.84 24.07
C GLN A 156 -27.05 -24.78 23.72
#